data_7c0efcb5e47ff2207668b640ccdd0399
#
_entry.id   7c0efcb5e47ff2207668b640ccdd0399
#
_cell.length_a   1.000
_cell.length_b   1.000
_cell.length_c   1.000
_cell.angle_alpha   90.00
_cell.angle_beta   90.00
_cell.angle_gamma   90.00
#
_symmetry.space_group_name_H-M   'P 1'
#
loop_
_entity.id
_entity.type
_entity.pdbx_description
1 polymer ?
#
loop_
_entity_poly.entity_id
_entity_poly.type
_entity_poly.pdbx_seq_one_letter_code
_entity_poly.pdbx_strand_id
1 'polypeptide(L)'
;VTQSGLDMEGEDPYRCGVIVSSGVGGIEMAESEELRCSQKGFDRASPFYIPTTIANMGAGFIAIMAGFQGMCTCPVTACAGGTNAVGDAFHRIRDGYETAMVCGGAESCISPLGIGGFTSMKALSTATDPDAASLPFDARRGGFVMGEGSGVLVLEELEHARARGAHIYAEVVGYGANCDAYHFTAPAPGGTGAIDCMKLTLADAGIAPEQV
;
A
#
# COMPACT_ATOMS: atom_id res chain seq x y z
N VAL A 1 11.22 0.73 -11.20
CA VAL A 1 12.53 1.39 -11.42
C VAL A 1 12.87 1.39 -12.90
N THR A 2 12.97 0.25 -13.59
CA THR A 2 13.32 0.21 -15.03
C THR A 2 12.44 1.13 -15.89
N GLN A 3 11.11 1.14 -15.67
CA GLN A 3 10.19 2.01 -16.42
C GLN A 3 10.43 3.50 -16.13
N SER A 4 10.88 3.88 -14.95
CA SER A 4 11.19 5.28 -14.61
C SER A 4 12.46 5.79 -15.27
N GLY A 5 13.31 4.90 -15.77
CA GLY A 5 14.62 5.24 -16.30
C GLY A 5 15.62 5.76 -15.25
N LEU A 6 15.34 5.57 -13.97
CA LEU A 6 16.27 5.92 -12.89
C LEU A 6 17.47 4.97 -12.94
N ASP A 7 18.66 5.54 -13.10
CA ASP A 7 19.92 4.81 -13.15
C ASP A 7 20.71 5.04 -11.86
N MET A 8 20.94 3.97 -11.13
CA MET A 8 21.59 4.02 -9.81
C MET A 8 23.11 4.30 -9.90
N GLU A 9 23.73 4.26 -11.07
CA GLU A 9 25.16 4.61 -11.19
C GLU A 9 25.45 6.09 -10.86
N GLY A 10 24.43 6.95 -11.03
CA GLY A 10 24.54 8.39 -10.75
C GLY A 10 23.88 8.84 -9.44
N GLU A 11 23.23 7.92 -8.70
CA GLU A 11 22.41 8.26 -7.56
C GLU A 11 23.12 7.99 -6.23
N ASP A 12 22.78 8.79 -5.22
CA ASP A 12 23.11 8.47 -3.83
C ASP A 12 22.10 7.41 -3.31
N PRO A 13 22.51 6.16 -3.09
CA PRO A 13 21.61 5.10 -2.67
C PRO A 13 20.96 5.36 -1.31
N TYR A 14 21.56 6.17 -0.44
CA TYR A 14 20.99 6.56 0.85
C TYR A 14 19.87 7.61 0.74
N ARG A 15 19.73 8.21 -0.44
CA ARG A 15 18.63 9.12 -0.77
C ARG A 15 17.56 8.47 -1.66
N CYS A 16 17.63 7.17 -1.85
CA CYS A 16 16.66 6.38 -2.59
C CYS A 16 16.01 5.37 -1.63
N GLY A 17 14.68 5.47 -1.47
CA GLY A 17 13.94 4.69 -0.47
C GLY A 17 12.77 3.89 -1.03
N VAL A 18 12.17 3.05 -0.17
CA VAL A 18 11.02 2.20 -0.50
C VAL A 18 9.99 2.25 0.62
N ILE A 19 8.76 2.59 0.27
CA ILE A 19 7.60 2.50 1.18
C ILE A 19 6.51 1.71 0.47
N VAL A 20 6.36 0.42 0.80
CA VAL A 20 5.33 -0.44 0.19
C VAL A 20 4.53 -1.11 1.28
N SER A 21 3.21 -0.84 1.26
CA SER A 21 2.26 -1.36 2.24
C SER A 21 1.80 -2.78 1.89
N SER A 22 1.59 -3.57 2.93
CA SER A 22 0.78 -4.78 2.92
C SER A 22 -0.07 -4.81 4.18
N GLY A 23 -1.33 -5.20 4.07
CA GLY A 23 -2.26 -5.22 5.20
C GLY A 23 -2.07 -6.43 6.11
N VAL A 24 -1.79 -7.60 5.54
CA VAL A 24 -1.71 -8.87 6.27
C VAL A 24 -0.41 -9.64 6.07
N GLY A 25 0.48 -9.17 5.20
CA GLY A 25 1.73 -9.87 4.90
C GLY A 25 1.49 -11.25 4.28
N GLY A 26 2.35 -12.20 4.60
CA GLY A 26 2.30 -13.56 4.05
C GLY A 26 1.30 -14.47 4.76
N ILE A 27 0.01 -14.14 4.78
CA ILE A 27 -1.04 -14.90 5.47
C ILE A 27 -1.14 -16.34 4.97
N GLU A 28 -1.01 -16.57 3.67
CA GLU A 28 -1.04 -17.92 3.09
C GLU A 28 0.13 -18.77 3.58
N MET A 29 1.32 -18.16 3.69
CA MET A 29 2.49 -18.82 4.26
C MET A 29 2.27 -19.16 5.75
N ALA A 30 1.69 -18.24 6.52
CA ALA A 30 1.40 -18.49 7.93
C ALA A 30 0.41 -19.63 8.10
N GLU A 31 -0.64 -19.66 7.29
CA GLU A 31 -1.66 -20.71 7.29
C GLU A 31 -1.08 -22.08 6.91
N SER A 32 -0.33 -22.14 5.81
CA SER A 32 0.26 -23.39 5.32
C SER A 32 1.33 -23.95 6.28
N GLU A 33 2.16 -23.10 6.87
CA GLU A 33 3.17 -23.50 7.85
C GLU A 33 2.54 -23.96 9.17
N GLU A 34 1.47 -23.31 9.63
CA GLU A 34 0.73 -23.74 10.81
C GLU A 34 0.17 -25.17 10.59
N LEU A 35 -0.54 -25.39 9.49
CA LEU A 35 -1.10 -26.70 9.15
C LEU A 35 -0.01 -27.79 9.03
N ARG A 36 1.14 -27.46 8.46
CA ARG A 36 2.27 -28.38 8.32
C ARG A 36 2.92 -28.69 9.66
N CYS A 37 3.17 -27.66 10.47
CA CYS A 37 3.91 -27.80 11.74
C CYS A 37 3.06 -28.43 12.84
N SER A 38 1.76 -28.22 12.85
CA SER A 38 0.84 -28.89 13.77
C SER A 38 0.86 -30.42 13.63
N GLN A 39 1.16 -30.92 12.42
CA GLN A 39 1.27 -32.37 12.15
C GLN A 39 2.70 -32.92 12.33
N LYS A 40 3.75 -32.14 12.08
CA LYS A 40 5.15 -32.59 11.99
C LYS A 40 6.06 -32.09 13.11
N GLY A 41 5.57 -31.15 13.94
CA GLY A 41 6.35 -30.44 14.95
C GLY A 41 6.77 -29.05 14.51
N PHE A 42 6.70 -28.08 15.43
CA PHE A 42 7.03 -26.68 15.15
C PHE A 42 8.54 -26.41 15.04
N ASP A 43 9.38 -27.35 15.52
CA ASP A 43 10.82 -27.38 15.29
C ASP A 43 11.22 -27.57 13.83
N ARG A 44 10.26 -27.94 12.99
CA ARG A 44 10.41 -28.15 11.55
C ARG A 44 9.88 -27.01 10.70
N ALA A 45 9.58 -25.86 11.30
CA ALA A 45 9.14 -24.69 10.54
C ALA A 45 10.18 -24.28 9.50
N SER A 46 9.70 -23.76 8.35
CA SER A 46 10.59 -23.28 7.30
C SER A 46 11.53 -22.20 7.82
N PRO A 47 12.85 -22.23 7.53
CA PRO A 47 13.75 -21.15 7.87
C PRO A 47 13.38 -19.83 7.17
N PHE A 48 12.57 -19.90 6.14
CA PHE A 48 12.04 -18.75 5.41
C PHE A 48 10.68 -18.26 5.93
N TYR A 49 10.10 -18.94 6.93
CA TYR A 49 8.77 -18.58 7.44
C TYR A 49 8.68 -17.11 7.85
N ILE A 50 9.57 -16.65 8.72
CA ILE A 50 9.55 -15.24 9.16
C ILE A 50 9.76 -14.27 8.00
N PRO A 51 10.83 -14.40 7.16
CA PRO A 51 11.02 -13.50 6.02
C PRO A 51 9.87 -13.47 5.02
N THR A 52 9.13 -14.56 4.86
CA THR A 52 8.00 -14.60 3.90
C THR A 52 6.66 -14.19 4.52
N THR A 53 6.59 -14.04 5.85
CA THR A 53 5.35 -13.72 6.55
C THR A 53 5.25 -12.24 6.93
N ILE A 54 6.36 -11.60 7.31
CA ILE A 54 6.33 -10.21 7.78
C ILE A 54 6.03 -9.22 6.64
N ALA A 55 5.13 -8.27 6.92
CA ALA A 55 4.55 -7.38 5.91
C ALA A 55 5.58 -6.48 5.19
N ASN A 56 6.69 -6.12 5.85
CA ASN A 56 7.68 -5.21 5.28
C ASN A 56 8.67 -5.87 4.31
N MET A 57 8.60 -7.18 4.11
CA MET A 57 9.55 -7.86 3.21
C MET A 57 9.35 -7.51 1.75
N GLY A 58 8.13 -7.15 1.33
CA GLY A 58 7.90 -6.61 -0.01
C GLY A 58 8.75 -5.36 -0.28
N ALA A 59 8.75 -4.41 0.65
CA ALA A 59 9.60 -3.23 0.57
C ALA A 59 11.11 -3.61 0.60
N GLY A 60 11.49 -4.54 1.50
CA GLY A 60 12.87 -5.02 1.61
C GLY A 60 13.40 -5.68 0.33
N PHE A 61 12.60 -6.52 -0.32
CA PHE A 61 12.98 -7.12 -1.60
C PHE A 61 13.15 -6.09 -2.71
N ILE A 62 12.28 -5.10 -2.79
CA ILE A 62 12.41 -4.00 -3.77
C ILE A 62 13.69 -3.21 -3.51
N ALA A 63 13.99 -2.90 -2.24
CA ALA A 63 15.20 -2.18 -1.87
C ALA A 63 16.48 -2.96 -2.29
N ILE A 64 16.53 -4.27 -2.03
CA ILE A 64 17.64 -5.14 -2.45
C ILE A 64 17.78 -5.15 -3.98
N MET A 65 16.68 -5.34 -4.71
CA MET A 65 16.70 -5.42 -6.17
C MET A 65 17.09 -4.10 -6.83
N ALA A 66 16.69 -2.97 -6.24
CA ALA A 66 16.96 -1.64 -6.77
C ALA A 66 18.29 -1.04 -6.27
N GLY A 67 18.93 -1.63 -5.26
CA GLY A 67 20.10 -1.06 -4.62
C GLY A 67 19.81 0.16 -3.76
N PHE A 68 18.56 0.35 -3.31
CA PHE A 68 18.13 1.49 -2.50
C PHE A 68 18.51 1.28 -1.04
N GLN A 69 19.18 2.25 -0.42
CA GLN A 69 19.68 2.19 0.95
C GLN A 69 19.11 3.29 1.85
N GLY A 70 18.19 4.09 1.34
CA GLY A 70 17.41 5.05 2.12
C GLY A 70 16.34 4.37 2.97
N MET A 71 15.30 5.12 3.36
CA MET A 71 14.22 4.58 4.17
C MET A 71 13.54 3.38 3.50
N CYS A 72 13.38 2.29 4.27
CA CYS A 72 12.67 1.10 3.82
C CYS A 72 11.63 0.69 4.87
N THR A 73 10.33 0.84 4.57
CA THR A 73 9.26 0.59 5.54
C THR A 73 7.97 0.11 4.87
N CYS A 74 7.05 -0.37 5.71
CA CYS A 74 5.71 -0.82 5.32
C CYS A 74 4.69 -0.23 6.30
N PRO A 75 3.96 0.83 5.95
CA PRO A 75 2.82 1.25 6.75
C PRO A 75 1.71 0.20 6.67
N VAL A 76 1.14 -0.15 7.84
CA VAL A 76 0.03 -1.09 7.92
C VAL A 76 -1.20 -0.34 8.41
N THR A 77 -1.96 0.19 7.47
CA THR A 77 -3.18 0.97 7.68
C THR A 77 -4.35 0.40 6.91
N ALA A 78 -4.45 -0.93 6.89
CA ALA A 78 -5.47 -1.68 6.16
C ALA A 78 -5.58 -1.21 4.70
N CYS A 79 -6.80 -0.96 4.20
CA CYS A 79 -7.06 -0.58 2.80
C CYS A 79 -6.44 0.78 2.40
N ALA A 80 -6.11 1.65 3.35
CA ALA A 80 -5.46 2.93 3.09
C ALA A 80 -3.93 2.82 2.89
N GLY A 81 -3.35 1.66 3.18
CA GLY A 81 -1.89 1.48 3.25
C GLY A 81 -1.13 1.92 2.01
N GLY A 82 -1.63 1.57 0.82
CA GLY A 82 -1.01 2.00 -0.44
C GLY A 82 -1.00 3.52 -0.61
N THR A 83 -2.11 4.19 -0.28
CA THR A 83 -2.21 5.66 -0.31
C THR A 83 -1.32 6.30 0.76
N ASN A 84 -1.28 5.74 1.97
CA ASN A 84 -0.35 6.21 3.01
C ASN A 84 1.11 6.10 2.56
N ALA A 85 1.49 4.98 1.93
CA ALA A 85 2.83 4.79 1.40
C ALA A 85 3.24 5.87 0.38
N VAL A 86 2.29 6.27 -0.49
CA VAL A 86 2.51 7.36 -1.45
C VAL A 86 2.65 8.71 -0.74
N GLY A 87 1.78 9.00 0.23
CA GLY A 87 1.82 10.25 0.99
C GLY A 87 3.07 10.39 1.85
N ASP A 88 3.49 9.31 2.52
CA ASP A 88 4.72 9.30 3.30
C ASP A 88 5.95 9.51 2.41
N ALA A 89 6.00 8.87 1.25
CA ALA A 89 7.07 9.05 0.27
C ALA A 89 7.10 10.49 -0.27
N PHE A 90 5.92 11.07 -0.57
CA PHE A 90 5.81 12.47 -0.97
C PHE A 90 6.40 13.43 0.07
N HIS A 91 6.02 13.27 1.34
CA HIS A 91 6.57 14.08 2.43
C HIS A 91 8.08 13.93 2.56
N ARG A 92 8.60 12.70 2.48
CA ARG A 92 10.04 12.43 2.57
C ARG A 92 10.84 13.14 1.48
N ILE A 93 10.32 13.16 0.24
CA ILE A 93 10.97 13.85 -0.88
C ILE A 93 10.83 15.37 -0.72
N ARG A 94 9.61 15.86 -0.43
CA ARG A 94 9.33 17.28 -0.23
C ARG A 94 10.21 17.91 0.86
N ASP A 95 10.40 17.18 1.95
CA ASP A 95 11.17 17.63 3.10
C ASP A 95 12.69 17.40 2.92
N GLY A 96 13.12 16.90 1.77
CA GLY A 96 14.52 16.78 1.37
C GLY A 96 15.28 15.60 1.97
N TYR A 97 14.59 14.59 2.54
CA TYR A 97 15.24 13.40 3.06
C TYR A 97 15.67 12.45 1.95
N GLU A 98 14.80 12.17 1.00
CA GLU A 98 15.08 11.33 -0.18
C GLU A 98 14.95 12.13 -1.48
N THR A 99 15.63 11.65 -2.53
CA THR A 99 15.53 12.16 -3.90
C THR A 99 14.55 11.36 -4.72
N ALA A 100 14.51 10.04 -4.52
CA ALA A 100 13.61 9.13 -5.21
C ALA A 100 13.08 8.04 -4.28
N MET A 101 11.82 7.64 -4.48
CA MET A 101 11.18 6.61 -3.69
C MET A 101 10.29 5.70 -4.54
N VAL A 102 10.37 4.40 -4.32
CA VAL A 102 9.34 3.45 -4.74
C VAL A 102 8.28 3.38 -3.65
N CYS A 103 7.04 3.63 -3.98
CA CYS A 103 5.94 3.63 -3.01
C CYS A 103 4.66 3.04 -3.58
N GLY A 104 3.79 2.54 -2.72
CA GLY A 104 2.51 1.92 -3.10
C GLY A 104 2.11 0.78 -2.19
N GLY A 105 1.45 -0.24 -2.76
CA GLY A 105 0.98 -1.40 -2.00
C GLY A 105 1.01 -2.69 -2.79
N ALA A 106 1.08 -3.80 -2.07
CA ALA A 106 0.98 -5.14 -2.61
C ALA A 106 0.25 -6.05 -1.60
N GLU A 107 -0.69 -6.86 -2.08
CA GLU A 107 -1.42 -7.79 -1.23
C GLU A 107 -1.72 -9.09 -1.97
N SER A 108 -1.57 -10.22 -1.26
CA SER A 108 -1.96 -11.55 -1.70
C SER A 108 -2.57 -12.29 -0.51
N CYS A 109 -3.90 -12.24 -0.40
CA CYS A 109 -4.63 -12.71 0.79
C CYS A 109 -5.82 -13.62 0.45
N ILE A 110 -5.93 -14.13 -0.79
CA ILE A 110 -6.97 -15.07 -1.19
C ILE A 110 -6.59 -16.49 -0.71
N SER A 111 -6.73 -16.70 0.59
CA SER A 111 -6.50 -17.99 1.25
C SER A 111 -7.78 -18.42 1.99
N PRO A 112 -7.91 -19.70 2.39
CA PRO A 112 -9.02 -20.17 3.21
C PRO A 112 -9.25 -19.32 4.46
N LEU A 113 -8.19 -18.95 5.18
CA LEU A 113 -8.31 -18.12 6.38
C LEU A 113 -8.66 -16.66 6.05
N GLY A 114 -8.07 -16.10 4.99
CA GLY A 114 -8.38 -14.74 4.51
C GLY A 114 -9.84 -14.63 4.09
N ILE A 115 -10.32 -15.54 3.23
CA ILE A 115 -11.74 -15.59 2.81
C ILE A 115 -12.65 -15.85 4.03
N GLY A 116 -12.29 -16.81 4.87
CA GLY A 116 -13.07 -17.18 6.06
C GLY A 116 -13.24 -15.99 7.03
N GLY A 117 -12.17 -15.23 7.26
CA GLY A 117 -12.18 -14.05 8.12
C GLY A 117 -13.14 -12.98 7.62
N PHE A 118 -13.02 -12.58 6.34
CA PHE A 118 -13.93 -11.58 5.75
C PHE A 118 -15.36 -12.08 5.59
N THR A 119 -15.56 -13.40 5.35
CA THR A 119 -16.90 -14.02 5.34
C THR A 119 -17.56 -13.93 6.70
N SER A 120 -16.83 -14.24 7.79
CA SER A 120 -17.34 -14.17 9.17
C SER A 120 -17.74 -12.74 9.55
N MET A 121 -17.04 -11.75 9.03
CA MET A 121 -17.38 -10.33 9.18
C MET A 121 -18.59 -9.90 8.33
N LYS A 122 -19.11 -10.78 7.45
CA LYS A 122 -20.16 -10.46 6.46
C LYS A 122 -19.76 -9.31 5.52
N ALA A 123 -18.48 -9.22 5.20
CA ALA A 123 -17.92 -8.13 4.38
C ALA A 123 -17.88 -8.47 2.89
N LEU A 124 -17.90 -9.76 2.53
CA LEU A 124 -17.81 -10.20 1.14
C LEU A 124 -19.17 -10.22 0.44
N SER A 125 -19.15 -9.94 -0.85
CA SER A 125 -20.31 -10.14 -1.73
C SER A 125 -20.73 -11.60 -1.73
N THR A 126 -22.04 -11.86 -1.62
CA THR A 126 -22.64 -13.19 -1.75
C THR A 126 -23.30 -13.43 -3.10
N ALA A 127 -23.10 -12.51 -4.04
CA ALA A 127 -23.63 -12.64 -5.40
C ALA A 127 -23.00 -13.85 -6.10
N THR A 128 -23.86 -14.62 -6.80
CA THR A 128 -23.45 -15.78 -7.59
C THR A 128 -23.17 -15.45 -9.05
N ASP A 129 -23.64 -14.28 -9.49
CA ASP A 129 -23.36 -13.70 -10.80
C ASP A 129 -22.11 -12.84 -10.72
N PRO A 130 -21.00 -13.20 -11.42
CA PRO A 130 -19.77 -12.41 -11.41
C PRO A 130 -19.96 -10.95 -11.83
N ASP A 131 -20.87 -10.67 -12.78
CA ASP A 131 -21.13 -9.33 -13.29
C ASP A 131 -21.91 -8.46 -12.29
N ALA A 132 -22.52 -9.07 -11.27
CA ALA A 132 -23.25 -8.41 -10.18
C ALA A 132 -22.52 -8.51 -8.84
N ALA A 133 -21.31 -9.03 -8.79
CA ALA A 133 -20.58 -9.27 -7.53
C ALA A 133 -19.90 -8.01 -6.98
N SER A 134 -19.33 -7.17 -7.84
CA SER A 134 -18.67 -5.91 -7.46
C SER A 134 -19.43 -4.74 -8.04
N LEU A 135 -20.17 -4.01 -7.21
CA LEU A 135 -21.09 -2.95 -7.60
C LEU A 135 -20.77 -1.66 -6.82
N PRO A 136 -19.61 -1.00 -7.06
CA PRO A 136 -19.25 0.21 -6.34
C PRO A 136 -20.29 1.33 -6.61
N PHE A 137 -20.74 2.00 -5.55
CA PHE A 137 -21.74 3.05 -5.54
C PHE A 137 -23.18 2.64 -5.93
N ASP A 138 -23.41 1.39 -6.33
CA ASP A 138 -24.76 0.89 -6.65
C ASP A 138 -25.57 0.61 -5.37
N ALA A 139 -26.86 0.91 -5.38
CA ALA A 139 -27.77 0.64 -4.26
C ALA A 139 -27.90 -0.87 -3.93
N ARG A 140 -27.65 -1.74 -4.90
CA ARG A 140 -27.72 -3.21 -4.77
C ARG A 140 -26.43 -3.82 -4.23
N ARG A 141 -25.35 -3.04 -4.00
CA ARG A 141 -24.08 -3.57 -3.53
C ARG A 141 -24.25 -4.35 -2.22
N GLY A 142 -23.59 -5.50 -2.11
CA GLY A 142 -23.76 -6.43 -0.99
C GLY A 142 -22.44 -6.92 -0.37
N GLY A 143 -21.39 -6.12 -0.46
CA GLY A 143 -20.05 -6.47 0.01
C GLY A 143 -19.01 -6.30 -1.10
N PHE A 144 -17.76 -6.61 -0.80
CA PHE A 144 -16.67 -6.52 -1.78
C PHE A 144 -16.25 -7.90 -2.28
N VAL A 145 -15.51 -7.93 -3.37
CA VAL A 145 -14.85 -9.12 -3.92
C VAL A 145 -13.35 -9.00 -3.61
N MET A 146 -12.78 -10.00 -2.95
CA MET A 146 -11.34 -10.01 -2.66
C MET A 146 -10.54 -10.05 -3.96
N GLY A 147 -9.45 -9.29 -3.99
CA GLY A 147 -8.49 -9.28 -5.09
C GLY A 147 -7.06 -9.38 -4.56
N GLU A 148 -6.15 -9.75 -5.43
CA GLU A 148 -4.72 -9.76 -5.20
C GLU A 148 -4.04 -8.91 -6.25
N GLY A 149 -2.93 -8.29 -5.89
CA GLY A 149 -2.18 -7.48 -6.83
C GLY A 149 -1.19 -6.54 -6.17
N SER A 150 -0.51 -5.78 -7.01
CA SER A 150 0.38 -4.71 -6.58
C SER A 150 0.26 -3.51 -7.50
N GLY A 151 0.36 -2.32 -6.90
CA GLY A 151 0.46 -1.06 -7.62
C GLY A 151 1.53 -0.20 -6.96
N VAL A 152 2.53 0.20 -7.73
CA VAL A 152 3.62 1.01 -7.22
C VAL A 152 3.91 2.19 -8.14
N LEU A 153 4.32 3.29 -7.54
CA LEU A 153 4.79 4.50 -8.20
C LEU A 153 6.27 4.70 -7.88
N VAL A 154 6.98 5.37 -8.77
CA VAL A 154 8.28 5.97 -8.49
C VAL A 154 8.04 7.46 -8.35
N LEU A 155 8.18 7.99 -7.15
CA LEU A 155 8.19 9.42 -6.87
C LEU A 155 9.63 9.91 -6.88
N GLU A 156 9.83 11.12 -7.38
CA GLU A 156 11.14 11.71 -7.54
C GLU A 156 11.06 13.22 -7.33
N GLU A 157 12.09 13.82 -6.79
CA GLU A 157 12.19 15.27 -6.67
C GLU A 157 12.11 15.91 -8.06
N LEU A 158 11.33 16.96 -8.20
CA LEU A 158 10.92 17.51 -9.49
C LEU A 158 12.11 18.01 -10.34
N GLU A 159 13.02 18.77 -9.74
CA GLU A 159 14.16 19.31 -10.47
C GLU A 159 15.19 18.23 -10.83
N HIS A 160 15.32 17.21 -9.99
CA HIS A 160 16.13 16.03 -10.28
C HIS A 160 15.54 15.26 -11.49
N ALA A 161 14.24 14.99 -11.51
CA ALA A 161 13.56 14.34 -12.62
C ALA A 161 13.70 15.14 -13.94
N ARG A 162 13.56 16.47 -13.87
CA ARG A 162 13.76 17.39 -15.02
C ARG A 162 15.19 17.36 -15.52
N ALA A 163 16.16 17.41 -14.62
CA ALA A 163 17.59 17.47 -14.98
C ALA A 163 18.05 16.23 -15.75
N ARG A 164 17.52 15.05 -15.42
CA ARG A 164 17.82 13.81 -16.15
C ARG A 164 16.89 13.54 -17.35
N GLY A 165 15.92 14.42 -17.63
CA GLY A 165 14.97 14.29 -18.74
C GLY A 165 13.95 13.17 -18.55
N ALA A 166 13.55 12.90 -17.30
CA ALA A 166 12.55 11.88 -16.99
C ALA A 166 11.19 12.20 -17.63
N HIS A 167 10.45 11.16 -18.00
CA HIS A 167 9.04 11.32 -18.34
C HIS A 167 8.22 11.51 -17.07
N ILE A 168 7.66 12.71 -16.88
CA ILE A 168 6.85 13.07 -15.73
C ILE A 168 5.37 12.88 -16.10
N TYR A 169 4.67 11.99 -15.40
CA TYR A 169 3.24 11.74 -15.61
C TYR A 169 2.37 12.78 -14.91
N ALA A 170 2.75 13.17 -13.70
CA ALA A 170 2.05 14.14 -12.86
C ALA A 170 2.95 14.62 -11.72
N GLU A 171 2.54 15.69 -11.05
CA GLU A 171 3.12 16.15 -9.80
C GLU A 171 2.18 15.78 -8.65
N VAL A 172 2.72 15.24 -7.56
CA VAL A 172 2.00 15.08 -6.29
C VAL A 172 2.18 16.38 -5.52
N VAL A 173 1.08 17.10 -5.30
CA VAL A 173 1.12 18.45 -4.74
C VAL A 173 0.60 18.54 -3.30
N GLY A 174 -0.08 17.50 -2.81
CA GLY A 174 -0.58 17.47 -1.43
C GLY A 174 -1.04 16.08 -1.00
N TYR A 175 -1.07 15.89 0.30
CA TYR A 175 -1.49 14.67 0.95
C TYR A 175 -2.20 14.97 2.26
N GLY A 176 -3.26 14.23 2.56
CA GLY A 176 -3.99 14.30 3.81
C GLY A 176 -4.26 12.93 4.38
N ALA A 177 -4.14 12.80 5.68
CA ALA A 177 -4.52 11.61 6.43
C ALA A 177 -5.16 12.00 7.76
N ASN A 178 -6.14 11.22 8.18
CA ASN A 178 -6.79 11.36 9.48
C ASN A 178 -7.29 10.00 9.99
N CYS A 179 -7.94 10.02 11.13
CA CYS A 179 -8.61 8.87 11.71
C CYS A 179 -10.02 9.30 12.16
N ASP A 180 -11.03 8.50 11.84
CA ASP A 180 -12.41 8.75 12.26
C ASP A 180 -12.58 8.73 13.78
N ALA A 181 -11.75 7.97 14.50
CA ALA A 181 -11.81 7.75 15.96
C ALA A 181 -13.24 7.39 16.45
N TYR A 182 -13.97 6.65 15.60
CA TYR A 182 -15.39 6.37 15.80
C TYR A 182 -15.66 4.87 16.09
N HIS A 183 -15.31 4.01 15.16
CA HIS A 183 -15.57 2.59 15.23
C HIS A 183 -14.42 1.81 14.58
N PHE A 184 -14.24 0.53 14.98
CA PHE A 184 -13.14 -0.28 14.50
C PHE A 184 -13.25 -0.71 13.02
N THR A 185 -14.46 -0.79 12.42
CA THR A 185 -14.62 -1.11 11.00
C THR A 185 -15.61 -0.20 10.27
N ALA A 186 -16.56 0.45 10.95
CA ALA A 186 -17.55 1.30 10.32
C ALA A 186 -17.08 2.76 10.19
N PRO A 187 -17.29 3.42 9.05
CA PRO A 187 -16.98 4.83 8.91
C PRO A 187 -17.89 5.70 9.81
N ALA A 188 -17.41 6.87 10.17
CA ALA A 188 -18.17 7.84 10.94
C ALA A 188 -19.46 8.27 10.18
N PRO A 189 -20.60 8.44 10.88
CA PRO A 189 -21.84 8.86 10.25
C PRO A 189 -21.68 10.18 9.49
N GLY A 190 -22.33 10.26 8.32
CA GLY A 190 -22.24 11.44 7.45
C GLY A 190 -20.91 11.58 6.68
N GLY A 191 -19.98 10.61 6.81
CA GLY A 191 -18.72 10.62 6.09
C GLY A 191 -17.78 11.74 6.52
N THR A 192 -17.89 12.21 7.76
CA THR A 192 -17.13 13.37 8.27
C THR A 192 -15.62 13.18 8.18
N GLY A 193 -15.12 11.97 8.50
CA GLY A 193 -13.69 11.67 8.39
C GLY A 193 -13.17 11.77 6.96
N ALA A 194 -13.90 11.23 5.98
CA ALA A 194 -13.52 11.32 4.57
C ALA A 194 -13.57 12.78 4.06
N ILE A 195 -14.58 13.56 4.46
CA ILE A 195 -14.69 14.99 4.15
C ILE A 195 -13.47 15.75 4.70
N ASP A 196 -13.11 15.50 5.93
CA ASP A 196 -12.00 16.21 6.57
C ASP A 196 -10.64 15.77 5.99
N CYS A 197 -10.48 14.49 5.62
CA CYS A 197 -9.30 14.03 4.89
C CYS A 197 -9.13 14.76 3.55
N MET A 198 -10.19 14.91 2.77
CA MET A 198 -10.16 15.69 1.52
C MET A 198 -9.80 17.16 1.75
N LYS A 199 -10.36 17.79 2.79
CA LYS A 199 -10.01 19.17 3.15
C LYS A 199 -8.53 19.32 3.55
N LEU A 200 -8.00 18.38 4.34
CA LEU A 200 -6.59 18.33 4.70
C LEU A 200 -5.69 18.22 3.47
N THR A 201 -6.06 17.36 2.52
CA THR A 201 -5.33 17.19 1.26
C THR A 201 -5.30 18.50 0.44
N LEU A 202 -6.44 19.14 0.29
CA LEU A 202 -6.56 20.42 -0.43
C LEU A 202 -5.76 21.53 0.26
N ALA A 203 -5.79 21.58 1.59
CA ALA A 203 -5.03 22.56 2.38
C ALA A 203 -3.51 22.34 2.25
N ASP A 204 -3.04 21.09 2.28
CA ASP A 204 -1.63 20.76 2.06
C ASP A 204 -1.17 21.09 0.63
N ALA A 205 -2.03 20.86 -0.35
CA ALA A 205 -1.77 21.20 -1.76
C ALA A 205 -1.87 22.72 -2.04
N GLY A 206 -2.55 23.48 -1.20
CA GLY A 206 -2.79 24.92 -1.44
C GLY A 206 -3.71 25.19 -2.63
N ILE A 207 -4.62 24.25 -2.97
CA ILE A 207 -5.55 24.35 -4.12
C ILE A 207 -7.01 24.35 -3.67
N ALA A 208 -7.89 24.89 -4.54
CA ALA A 208 -9.33 24.85 -4.34
C ALA A 208 -9.94 23.54 -4.90
N PRO A 209 -11.13 23.10 -4.40
CA PRO A 209 -11.78 21.86 -4.87
C PRO A 209 -12.01 21.82 -6.37
N GLU A 210 -12.25 22.96 -7.01
CA GLU A 210 -12.52 23.09 -8.44
C GLU A 210 -11.30 22.83 -9.33
N GLN A 211 -10.13 22.67 -8.71
CA GLN A 211 -8.85 22.41 -9.40
C GLN A 211 -8.46 20.92 -9.39
N VAL A 212 -9.29 20.08 -8.76
CA VAL A 212 -9.11 18.62 -8.70
C VAL A 212 -9.74 17.91 -9.90
#